data_c9ea62e955be14013990b04f6467d864
#
_entry.id   c9ea62e955be14013990b04f6467d864
#
_cell.length_a   1.000
_cell.length_b   1.000
_cell.length_c   1.000
_cell.angle_alpha   90.00
_cell.angle_beta   90.00
_cell.angle_gamma   90.00
#
_symmetry.space_group_name_H-M   'P 1'
#
loop_
_entity.id
_entity.type
_entity.pdbx_description
1 polymer ?
#
loop_
_entity_poly.entity_id
_entity_poly.type
_entity_poly.pdbx_seq_one_letter_code
_entity_poly.pdbx_strand_id
1 'polypeptide(L)'
;MRSAILTTALCALLATLPGTPASAATLPGTSAQAATRLDMMTLPDATTLPDTIALPNGFRPEGIAIGGRPVAYLGSLANGDIYRADLRTGQGAVVSKGPGTPSVGLKLDSRDRLFVSGGTAGNARVIDVRTGAVLKSYPLATGASFVNDVVLTRDAAWFTDSTNPVLYKVPLGRHGALPDQAVPVPLTGAIQYTTGNNANGIAPTPDRKSLLIVQSNVGKLFKTDPATGVTTEVNLGGESLVNGDGLLLDGRTLYVVQNRLNTVTVIRLTADGSSGQVVNRLTDPRFDVPSTVASFGNRLYLPNARFTTTPAPDTTYSVNAIPAPRNH
;
A
#
# COMPACT_ATOMS: atom_id res chain seq x y z
N MET A 1 -19.92 -22.50 55.19
CA MET A 1 -18.95 -23.50 55.63
C MET A 1 -17.65 -23.14 54.89
N ARG A 2 -16.82 -22.38 55.48
CA ARG A 2 -15.62 -22.70 56.32
C ARG A 2 -14.65 -23.60 55.58
N SER A 3 -13.53 -22.99 55.23
CA SER A 3 -12.10 -23.25 55.61
C SER A 3 -11.36 -24.13 54.57
N ALA A 4 -10.08 -23.99 54.30
CA ALA A 4 -8.99 -23.31 54.99
C ALA A 4 -7.77 -23.14 54.07
N ILE A 5 -6.94 -22.23 54.45
CA ILE A 5 -5.62 -21.83 54.05
C ILE A 5 -4.60 -22.95 54.34
N LEU A 6 -3.57 -23.12 53.52
CA LEU A 6 -2.27 -23.62 54.02
C LEU A 6 -1.11 -22.96 53.24
N THR A 7 -0.41 -22.14 54.00
CA THR A 7 0.88 -21.51 53.71
C THR A 7 1.99 -22.47 54.17
N THR A 8 3.04 -22.66 53.42
CA THR A 8 4.32 -23.17 53.95
C THR A 8 5.49 -22.42 53.33
N ALA A 9 6.13 -21.64 54.16
CA ALA A 9 7.44 -21.05 53.96
C ALA A 9 8.52 -22.09 54.38
N LEU A 10 9.66 -22.15 53.73
CA LEU A 10 10.85 -22.74 54.29
C LEU A 10 12.11 -21.97 53.92
N CYS A 11 12.86 -21.75 54.97
CA CYS A 11 14.01 -20.90 55.17
C CYS A 11 15.29 -21.29 54.43
N ALA A 12 16.15 -20.30 54.37
CA ALA A 12 17.54 -20.25 53.98
C ALA A 12 18.46 -21.14 54.78
N LEU A 13 19.57 -21.56 54.16
CA LEU A 13 20.82 -21.88 54.89
C LEU A 13 22.01 -21.35 54.08
N LEU A 14 22.70 -20.38 54.68
CA LEU A 14 24.07 -19.98 54.34
C LEU A 14 25.05 -20.99 54.90
N ALA A 15 26.07 -21.38 54.16
CA ALA A 15 27.28 -21.99 54.69
C ALA A 15 28.49 -21.29 54.06
N THR A 16 29.21 -20.58 54.90
CA THR A 16 30.57 -20.02 54.68
C THR A 16 31.61 -21.05 55.09
N LEU A 17 32.66 -21.21 54.29
CA LEU A 17 33.96 -21.75 54.76
C LEU A 17 35.15 -21.09 54.06
N PRO A 18 36.33 -21.09 54.68
CA PRO A 18 37.35 -20.04 54.62
C PRO A 18 38.48 -20.30 53.62
N GLY A 19 39.22 -19.26 53.32
CA GLY A 19 40.33 -19.22 52.39
C GLY A 19 41.63 -19.75 52.95
N THR A 20 42.56 -20.10 52.07
CA THR A 20 44.02 -20.10 52.34
C THR A 20 44.76 -19.64 51.09
N PRO A 21 45.89 -18.93 51.25
CA PRO A 21 46.62 -18.35 50.10
C PRO A 21 47.78 -19.32 49.70
N ALA A 22 48.07 -19.30 48.39
CA ALA A 22 49.32 -19.88 47.91
C ALA A 22 49.90 -19.15 46.74
N SER A 23 50.95 -18.48 47.02
CA SER A 23 52.27 -18.43 46.38
C SER A 23 52.36 -18.22 44.84
N ALA A 24 53.04 -17.15 44.52
CA ALA A 24 53.55 -16.80 43.20
C ALA A 24 54.63 -17.80 42.72
N ALA A 25 54.57 -18.19 41.49
CA ALA A 25 55.66 -18.72 40.71
C ALA A 25 55.76 -18.00 39.36
N THR A 26 56.81 -17.22 39.26
CA THR A 26 57.29 -16.58 37.99
C THR A 26 57.98 -17.63 37.15
N LEU A 27 57.65 -17.68 35.85
CA LEU A 27 58.49 -18.23 34.79
C LEU A 27 58.45 -17.37 33.53
N PRO A 28 59.53 -17.34 32.75
CA PRO A 28 59.80 -16.28 31.81
C PRO A 28 59.33 -16.59 30.39
N GLY A 29 59.08 -15.51 29.73
CA GLY A 29 58.91 -15.20 28.34
C GLY A 29 59.11 -16.20 27.23
N THR A 30 58.23 -16.10 26.29
CA THR A 30 58.59 -15.86 24.87
C THR A 30 57.33 -15.54 24.04
N SER A 31 57.46 -14.46 23.38
CA SER A 31 56.71 -13.92 22.25
C SER A 31 55.99 -14.89 21.34
N ALA A 32 54.73 -14.58 21.03
CA ALA A 32 54.16 -14.51 19.71
C ALA A 32 52.75 -13.90 19.81
N GLN A 33 52.65 -12.61 19.58
CA GLN A 33 51.38 -11.93 19.30
C GLN A 33 50.87 -12.41 17.95
N ALA A 34 50.00 -13.41 17.92
CA ALA A 34 49.07 -13.61 16.84
C ALA A 34 47.90 -12.66 17.11
N ALA A 35 47.98 -11.47 16.54
CA ALA A 35 46.83 -10.57 16.45
C ALA A 35 45.80 -11.23 15.52
N THR A 36 44.86 -11.95 16.12
CA THR A 36 43.62 -12.32 15.40
C THR A 36 42.89 -11.02 15.09
N ARG A 37 43.02 -10.57 13.84
CA ARG A 37 42.11 -9.59 13.29
C ARG A 37 40.71 -10.19 13.40
N LEU A 38 39.95 -9.74 14.38
CA LEU A 38 38.51 -9.81 14.31
C LEU A 38 38.12 -8.97 13.10
N ASP A 39 37.79 -9.64 11.99
CA ASP A 39 37.02 -9.01 10.93
C ASP A 39 35.77 -8.43 11.62
N MET A 40 35.80 -7.11 11.83
CA MET A 40 34.59 -6.38 12.12
C MET A 40 33.69 -6.55 10.90
N MET A 41 32.84 -7.57 10.93
CA MET A 41 31.65 -7.58 10.10
C MET A 41 30.99 -6.23 10.35
N THR A 42 31.13 -5.31 9.43
CA THR A 42 30.34 -4.10 9.36
C THR A 42 28.89 -4.57 9.31
N LEU A 43 28.19 -4.43 10.44
CA LEU A 43 26.73 -4.55 10.43
C LEU A 43 26.24 -3.61 9.33
N PRO A 44 25.37 -4.05 8.44
CA PRO A 44 24.83 -3.18 7.41
C PRO A 44 24.21 -1.99 8.12
N ASP A 45 24.53 -0.79 7.63
CA ASP A 45 24.03 0.48 8.14
C ASP A 45 22.50 0.42 8.22
N ALA A 46 21.95 0.34 9.44
CA ALA A 46 20.54 0.04 9.74
C ALA A 46 19.58 1.17 9.30
N THR A 47 20.02 2.09 8.44
CA THR A 47 19.30 3.32 8.11
C THR A 47 18.81 3.44 6.69
N THR A 48 19.24 2.62 5.74
CA THR A 48 18.77 2.70 4.35
C THR A 48 17.68 1.66 4.08
N LEU A 49 16.46 2.15 3.84
CA LEU A 49 15.35 1.29 3.39
C LEU A 49 15.69 0.68 2.02
N PRO A 50 15.40 -0.60 1.77
CA PRO A 50 15.70 -1.24 0.48
C PRO A 50 15.02 -0.54 -0.69
N ASP A 51 15.73 -0.47 -1.81
CA ASP A 51 15.21 0.13 -3.05
C ASP A 51 14.29 -0.81 -3.83
N THR A 52 14.36 -2.09 -3.53
CA THR A 52 13.53 -3.13 -4.14
C THR A 52 13.10 -4.13 -3.07
N ILE A 53 11.82 -4.45 -3.06
CA ILE A 53 11.21 -5.47 -2.21
C ILE A 53 10.75 -6.60 -3.13
N ALA A 54 11.34 -7.78 -2.98
CA ALA A 54 10.90 -8.97 -3.70
C ALA A 54 9.55 -9.45 -3.16
N LEU A 55 8.66 -9.85 -4.06
CA LEU A 55 7.38 -10.47 -3.72
C LEU A 55 7.43 -11.97 -4.05
N PRO A 56 6.51 -12.77 -3.50
CA PRO A 56 6.42 -14.18 -3.88
C PRO A 56 6.27 -14.36 -5.38
N ASN A 57 6.89 -15.38 -5.94
CA ASN A 57 6.72 -15.72 -7.35
C ASN A 57 5.24 -16.00 -7.65
N GLY A 58 4.78 -15.58 -8.82
CA GLY A 58 3.38 -15.71 -9.23
C GLY A 58 2.40 -14.80 -8.51
N PHE A 59 2.85 -13.87 -7.64
CA PHE A 59 1.98 -13.03 -6.80
C PHE A 59 1.10 -12.07 -7.60
N ARG A 60 1.60 -11.50 -8.71
CA ARG A 60 0.88 -10.54 -9.56
C ARG A 60 0.35 -9.35 -8.76
N PRO A 61 1.23 -8.50 -8.22
CA PRO A 61 0.81 -7.34 -7.44
C PRO A 61 0.05 -6.34 -8.30
N GLU A 62 -0.88 -5.63 -7.67
CA GLU A 62 -1.52 -4.47 -8.30
C GLU A 62 -1.57 -3.31 -7.32
N GLY A 63 -2.39 -3.37 -6.26
CA GLY A 63 -2.51 -2.33 -5.26
C GLY A 63 -1.41 -2.36 -4.20
N ILE A 64 -1.11 -1.18 -3.65
CA ILE A 64 -0.27 -0.99 -2.48
C ILE A 64 -0.90 0.00 -1.51
N ALA A 65 -0.86 -0.32 -0.23
CA ALA A 65 -1.23 0.61 0.84
C ALA A 65 -0.14 0.65 1.91
N ILE A 66 0.26 1.86 2.29
CA ILE A 66 1.22 2.12 3.37
C ILE A 66 0.57 3.09 4.35
N GLY A 67 0.65 2.79 5.63
CA GLY A 67 0.18 3.68 6.71
C GLY A 67 1.33 4.46 7.36
N GLY A 68 1.11 4.88 8.60
CA GLY A 68 2.13 5.61 9.38
C GLY A 68 3.30 4.75 9.86
N ARG A 69 3.23 3.42 9.71
CA ARG A 69 4.31 2.48 10.03
C ARG A 69 5.05 2.08 8.76
N PRO A 70 6.35 1.67 8.84
CA PRO A 70 7.13 1.21 7.68
C PRO A 70 6.69 -0.21 7.24
N VAL A 71 5.44 -0.33 6.86
CA VAL A 71 4.80 -1.57 6.44
C VAL A 71 3.93 -1.29 5.22
N ALA A 72 4.14 -2.06 4.16
CA ALA A 72 3.29 -2.07 2.97
C ALA A 72 2.37 -3.29 2.98
N TYR A 73 1.16 -3.09 2.49
CA TYR A 73 0.20 -4.15 2.17
C TYR A 73 -0.01 -4.17 0.67
N LEU A 74 0.06 -5.35 0.05
CA LEU A 74 -0.06 -5.53 -1.39
C LEU A 74 -1.15 -6.56 -1.70
N GLY A 75 -1.94 -6.29 -2.73
CA GLY A 75 -2.98 -7.16 -3.22
C GLY A 75 -2.50 -8.04 -4.38
N SER A 76 -2.88 -9.32 -4.36
CA SER A 76 -2.60 -10.25 -5.44
C SER A 76 -3.75 -10.31 -6.45
N LEU A 77 -3.45 -10.11 -7.73
CA LEU A 77 -4.40 -10.40 -8.82
C LEU A 77 -4.58 -11.90 -9.06
N ALA A 78 -3.64 -12.74 -8.59
CA ALA A 78 -3.68 -14.18 -8.86
C ALA A 78 -4.79 -14.89 -8.08
N ASN A 79 -4.96 -14.52 -6.80
CA ASN A 79 -5.86 -15.24 -5.89
C ASN A 79 -6.48 -14.34 -4.80
N GLY A 80 -6.13 -13.07 -4.79
CA GLY A 80 -6.62 -12.08 -3.82
C GLY A 80 -5.94 -12.09 -2.46
N ASP A 81 -4.85 -12.80 -2.29
CA ASP A 81 -4.03 -12.77 -1.07
C ASP A 81 -3.58 -11.34 -0.78
N ILE A 82 -3.47 -10.99 0.50
CA ILE A 82 -2.83 -9.77 0.97
C ILE A 82 -1.47 -10.10 1.57
N TYR A 83 -0.43 -9.56 0.95
CA TYR A 83 0.95 -9.68 1.42
C TYR A 83 1.34 -8.45 2.24
N ARG A 84 1.93 -8.66 3.40
CA ARG A 84 2.48 -7.63 4.27
C ARG A 84 3.99 -7.64 4.16
N ALA A 85 4.61 -6.54 3.76
CA ALA A 85 6.06 -6.36 3.69
C ALA A 85 6.55 -5.33 4.72
N ASP A 86 7.62 -5.63 5.44
CA ASP A 86 8.36 -4.65 6.24
C ASP A 86 9.28 -3.85 5.32
N LEU A 87 9.11 -2.54 5.28
CA LEU A 87 9.89 -1.65 4.40
C LEU A 87 11.35 -1.52 4.82
N ARG A 88 11.71 -1.87 6.07
CA ARG A 88 13.09 -1.79 6.57
C ARG A 88 13.92 -2.98 6.09
N THR A 89 13.31 -4.14 5.99
CA THR A 89 14.01 -5.40 5.70
C THR A 89 13.69 -5.94 4.30
N GLY A 90 12.58 -5.49 3.69
CA GLY A 90 12.05 -6.07 2.46
C GLY A 90 11.40 -7.45 2.66
N GLN A 91 11.38 -7.97 3.88
CA GLN A 91 10.79 -9.28 4.18
C GLN A 91 9.29 -9.17 4.44
N GLY A 92 8.56 -10.26 4.19
CA GLY A 92 7.12 -10.23 4.41
C GLY A 92 6.48 -11.60 4.36
N ALA A 93 5.15 -11.60 4.55
CA ALA A 93 4.33 -12.81 4.48
C ALA A 93 2.89 -12.47 4.06
N VAL A 94 2.16 -13.47 3.60
CA VAL A 94 0.71 -13.38 3.39
C VAL A 94 0.02 -13.29 4.76
N VAL A 95 -0.72 -12.20 4.98
CA VAL A 95 -1.44 -11.95 6.25
C VAL A 95 -2.94 -12.19 6.14
N SER A 96 -3.50 -12.21 4.94
CA SER A 96 -4.89 -12.58 4.68
C SER A 96 -4.97 -13.39 3.40
N LYS A 97 -5.55 -14.58 3.47
CA LYS A 97 -5.80 -15.40 2.29
C LYS A 97 -6.95 -14.83 1.47
N GLY A 98 -6.75 -14.78 0.17
CA GLY A 98 -7.76 -14.32 -0.77
C GLY A 98 -8.85 -15.36 -1.05
N PRO A 99 -9.98 -14.92 -1.61
CA PRO A 99 -11.10 -15.78 -1.95
C PRO A 99 -10.93 -16.52 -3.30
N GLY A 100 -9.76 -16.46 -3.93
CA GLY A 100 -9.54 -16.99 -5.29
C GLY A 100 -9.89 -15.98 -6.41
N THR A 101 -10.29 -14.77 -6.05
CA THR A 101 -10.55 -13.65 -6.98
C THR A 101 -9.62 -12.47 -6.67
N PRO A 102 -9.40 -11.53 -7.60
CA PRO A 102 -8.41 -10.48 -7.43
C PRO A 102 -8.54 -9.62 -6.17
N SER A 103 -7.41 -9.14 -5.67
CA SER A 103 -7.28 -7.92 -4.88
C SER A 103 -6.59 -6.88 -5.75
N VAL A 104 -7.31 -5.81 -6.09
CA VAL A 104 -6.85 -4.73 -6.98
C VAL A 104 -6.42 -3.54 -6.12
N GLY A 105 -7.06 -2.39 -6.20
CA GLY A 105 -6.74 -1.23 -5.39
C GLY A 105 -6.93 -1.46 -3.89
N LEU A 106 -6.07 -0.86 -3.08
CA LEU A 106 -6.11 -0.98 -1.62
C LEU A 106 -5.93 0.39 -0.95
N LYS A 107 -6.63 0.60 0.17
CA LYS A 107 -6.32 1.72 1.10
C LYS A 107 -6.46 1.27 2.55
N LEU A 108 -5.51 1.69 3.37
CA LEU A 108 -5.48 1.43 4.81
C LEU A 108 -6.06 2.62 5.56
N ASP A 109 -6.97 2.38 6.50
CA ASP A 109 -7.47 3.41 7.40
C ASP A 109 -6.68 3.48 8.72
N SER A 110 -7.00 4.49 9.54
CA SER A 110 -6.37 4.70 10.85
C SER A 110 -6.74 3.67 11.92
N ARG A 111 -7.61 2.71 11.59
CA ARG A 111 -8.05 1.61 12.46
C ARG A 111 -7.45 0.27 12.07
N ASP A 112 -6.40 0.28 11.27
CA ASP A 112 -5.77 -0.93 10.75
C ASP A 112 -6.72 -1.79 9.90
N ARG A 113 -7.69 -1.15 9.18
CA ARG A 113 -8.57 -1.81 8.24
C ARG A 113 -8.15 -1.50 6.81
N LEU A 114 -7.99 -2.55 6.02
CA LEU A 114 -7.65 -2.46 4.61
C LEU A 114 -8.92 -2.61 3.78
N PHE A 115 -9.25 -1.58 3.01
CA PHE A 115 -10.32 -1.60 2.02
C PHE A 115 -9.76 -2.08 0.70
N VAL A 116 -10.36 -3.09 0.10
CA VAL A 116 -9.80 -3.83 -1.05
C VAL A 116 -10.83 -3.93 -2.15
N SER A 117 -10.47 -3.48 -3.35
CA SER A 117 -11.26 -3.64 -4.57
C SER A 117 -11.11 -5.06 -5.12
N GLY A 118 -12.22 -5.66 -5.56
CA GLY A 118 -12.28 -7.08 -5.95
C GLY A 118 -12.19 -7.34 -7.47
N GLY A 119 -11.91 -6.32 -8.28
CA GLY A 119 -11.74 -6.47 -9.73
C GLY A 119 -12.99 -7.06 -10.40
N THR A 120 -12.78 -8.10 -11.21
CA THR A 120 -13.84 -8.81 -11.95
C THR A 120 -14.84 -9.53 -11.06
N ALA A 121 -14.56 -9.69 -9.75
CA ALA A 121 -15.53 -10.27 -8.82
C ALA A 121 -16.67 -9.30 -8.45
N GLY A 122 -16.61 -8.03 -8.87
CA GLY A 122 -17.66 -7.04 -8.64
C GLY A 122 -17.92 -6.73 -7.18
N ASN A 123 -16.91 -6.87 -6.32
CA ASN A 123 -17.07 -6.69 -4.89
C ASN A 123 -15.96 -5.82 -4.26
N ALA A 124 -16.14 -5.47 -2.99
CA ALA A 124 -15.09 -4.95 -2.13
C ALA A 124 -15.04 -5.70 -0.81
N ARG A 125 -13.87 -5.71 -0.17
CA ARG A 125 -13.66 -6.35 1.14
C ARG A 125 -13.01 -5.37 2.10
N VAL A 126 -13.32 -5.51 3.39
CA VAL A 126 -12.63 -4.80 4.47
C VAL A 126 -11.95 -5.84 5.34
N ILE A 127 -10.64 -5.73 5.51
CA ILE A 127 -9.79 -6.70 6.19
C ILE A 127 -9.14 -6.03 7.39
N ASP A 128 -9.17 -6.65 8.57
CA ASP A 128 -8.33 -6.25 9.72
C ASP A 128 -6.91 -6.76 9.47
N VAL A 129 -5.96 -5.84 9.26
CA VAL A 129 -4.57 -6.23 8.93
C VAL A 129 -3.78 -6.79 10.10
N ARG A 130 -4.30 -6.72 11.33
CA ARG A 130 -3.67 -7.30 12.52
C ARG A 130 -3.96 -8.79 12.64
N THR A 131 -5.15 -9.22 12.20
CA THR A 131 -5.63 -10.60 12.31
C THR A 131 -5.71 -11.30 10.96
N GLY A 132 -5.77 -10.55 9.85
CA GLY A 132 -6.03 -11.06 8.52
C GLY A 132 -7.50 -11.40 8.26
N ALA A 133 -8.39 -11.15 9.22
CA ALA A 133 -9.80 -11.50 9.10
C ALA A 133 -10.55 -10.53 8.17
N VAL A 134 -11.42 -11.06 7.33
CA VAL A 134 -12.37 -10.27 6.56
C VAL A 134 -13.50 -9.80 7.49
N LEU A 135 -13.56 -8.50 7.74
CA LEU A 135 -14.56 -7.86 8.60
C LEU A 135 -15.90 -7.70 7.89
N LYS A 136 -15.86 -7.39 6.58
CA LYS A 136 -17.05 -7.16 5.77
C LYS A 136 -16.72 -7.41 4.30
N SER A 137 -17.72 -7.90 3.55
CA SER A 137 -17.69 -7.97 2.09
C SER A 137 -18.92 -7.26 1.55
N TYR A 138 -18.74 -6.49 0.47
CA TYR A 138 -19.79 -5.74 -0.20
C TYR A 138 -19.92 -6.24 -1.64
N PRO A 139 -21.04 -6.84 -2.03
CA PRO A 139 -21.37 -6.98 -3.44
C PRO A 139 -21.64 -5.57 -3.99
N LEU A 140 -20.87 -5.16 -5.00
CA LEU A 140 -20.95 -3.83 -5.61
C LEU A 140 -21.66 -3.86 -6.96
N ALA A 141 -21.34 -4.86 -7.79
CA ALA A 141 -21.92 -5.04 -9.12
C ALA A 141 -22.54 -6.43 -9.25
N THR A 142 -23.60 -6.53 -10.05
CA THR A 142 -24.31 -7.79 -10.33
C THR A 142 -24.03 -8.34 -11.74
N GLY A 143 -23.28 -7.61 -12.56
CA GLY A 143 -22.90 -7.98 -13.93
C GLY A 143 -21.43 -7.80 -14.19
N ALA A 144 -21.04 -7.77 -15.47
CA ALA A 144 -19.67 -7.49 -15.87
C ALA A 144 -19.19 -6.17 -15.26
N SER A 145 -18.09 -6.21 -14.54
CA SER A 145 -17.51 -5.08 -13.84
C SER A 145 -16.00 -5.24 -13.69
N PHE A 146 -15.33 -4.16 -13.38
CA PHE A 146 -13.96 -4.18 -12.89
C PHE A 146 -13.81 -3.13 -11.79
N VAL A 147 -14.14 -3.54 -10.56
CA VAL A 147 -13.96 -2.68 -9.37
C VAL A 147 -12.47 -2.49 -9.14
N ASN A 148 -11.97 -1.30 -9.48
CA ASN A 148 -10.55 -1.08 -9.70
C ASN A 148 -9.83 -0.49 -8.48
N ASP A 149 -9.94 0.81 -8.26
CA ASP A 149 -9.20 1.47 -7.18
C ASP A 149 -10.15 1.97 -6.08
N VAL A 150 -9.56 2.37 -4.97
CA VAL A 150 -10.30 2.84 -3.79
C VAL A 150 -9.62 4.06 -3.19
N VAL A 151 -10.42 5.01 -2.70
CA VAL A 151 -9.96 6.12 -1.88
C VAL A 151 -10.79 6.21 -0.59
N LEU A 152 -10.15 6.60 0.49
CA LEU A 152 -10.80 6.86 1.76
C LEU A 152 -10.97 8.38 1.94
N THR A 153 -12.20 8.81 2.18
CA THR A 153 -12.54 10.13 2.70
C THR A 153 -12.85 10.04 4.19
N ARG A 154 -13.14 11.17 4.82
CA ARG A 154 -13.52 11.20 6.23
C ARG A 154 -14.73 10.32 6.55
N ASP A 155 -15.66 10.22 5.64
CA ASP A 155 -17.01 9.68 5.81
C ASP A 155 -17.33 8.49 4.90
N ALA A 156 -16.43 8.10 4.00
CA ALA A 156 -16.68 6.98 3.09
C ALA A 156 -15.40 6.37 2.51
N ALA A 157 -15.53 5.12 2.06
CA ALA A 157 -14.65 4.53 1.05
C ALA A 157 -15.36 4.60 -0.31
N TRP A 158 -14.62 5.00 -1.35
CA TRP A 158 -15.11 5.17 -2.70
C TRP A 158 -14.34 4.27 -3.65
N PHE A 159 -15.06 3.47 -4.43
CA PHE A 159 -14.49 2.51 -5.37
C PHE A 159 -14.85 2.90 -6.79
N THR A 160 -13.87 2.87 -7.70
CA THR A 160 -14.10 3.04 -9.15
C THR A 160 -14.49 1.71 -9.79
N ASP A 161 -15.23 1.80 -10.90
CA ASP A 161 -15.46 0.68 -11.81
C ASP A 161 -14.97 1.07 -13.21
N SER A 162 -14.00 0.33 -13.75
CA SER A 162 -13.44 0.64 -15.08
C SER A 162 -14.33 0.21 -16.24
N THR A 163 -15.36 -0.59 -15.95
CA THR A 163 -16.31 -1.13 -16.94
C THR A 163 -17.61 -0.32 -16.96
N ASN A 164 -18.12 0.04 -15.78
CA ASN A 164 -19.38 0.75 -15.62
C ASN A 164 -19.16 2.18 -15.13
N PRO A 165 -19.90 3.18 -15.66
CA PRO A 165 -19.75 4.59 -15.23
C PRO A 165 -20.42 4.81 -13.87
N VAL A 166 -19.82 4.29 -12.82
CA VAL A 166 -20.33 4.34 -11.45
C VAL A 166 -19.17 4.36 -10.44
N LEU A 167 -19.36 5.09 -9.36
CA LEU A 167 -18.62 4.91 -8.12
C LEU A 167 -19.46 4.12 -7.12
N TYR A 168 -18.82 3.27 -6.35
CA TYR A 168 -19.48 2.63 -5.22
C TYR A 168 -19.02 3.28 -3.92
N LYS A 169 -19.96 3.88 -3.21
CA LYS A 169 -19.74 4.51 -1.91
C LYS A 169 -20.05 3.52 -0.80
N VAL A 170 -19.09 3.25 0.08
CA VAL A 170 -19.30 2.59 1.37
C VAL A 170 -19.27 3.68 2.44
N PRO A 171 -20.43 4.20 2.90
CA PRO A 171 -20.47 5.28 3.88
C PRO A 171 -20.01 4.77 5.24
N LEU A 172 -19.02 5.44 5.83
CA LEU A 172 -18.49 5.10 7.15
C LEU A 172 -19.34 5.81 8.22
N GLY A 173 -19.98 5.03 9.07
CA GLY A 173 -20.79 5.54 10.16
C GLY A 173 -19.96 6.17 11.30
N ARG A 174 -20.65 6.53 12.38
CA ARG A 174 -20.00 7.08 13.59
C ARG A 174 -18.91 6.12 14.06
N HIS A 175 -17.76 6.69 14.44
CA HIS A 175 -16.57 5.92 14.83
C HIS A 175 -16.06 4.95 13.73
N GLY A 176 -16.38 5.23 12.45
CA GLY A 176 -15.98 4.40 11.31
C GLY A 176 -16.72 3.07 11.23
N ALA A 177 -17.94 2.99 11.76
CA ALA A 177 -18.77 1.79 11.63
C ALA A 177 -18.97 1.44 10.15
N LEU A 178 -18.86 0.15 9.84
CA LEU A 178 -19.07 -0.37 8.51
C LEU A 178 -20.58 -0.54 8.26
N PRO A 179 -21.14 0.01 7.16
CA PRO A 179 -22.55 -0.15 6.83
C PRO A 179 -22.87 -1.57 6.35
N ASP A 180 -24.14 -1.88 6.20
CA ASP A 180 -24.55 -3.16 5.62
C ASP A 180 -24.40 -3.21 4.11
N GLN A 181 -24.54 -2.08 3.43
CA GLN A 181 -24.54 -1.99 1.98
C GLN A 181 -23.72 -0.79 1.49
N ALA A 182 -23.16 -0.94 0.29
CA ALA A 182 -22.62 0.17 -0.49
C ALA A 182 -23.76 0.87 -1.25
N VAL A 183 -23.50 2.12 -1.65
CA VAL A 183 -24.43 2.95 -2.43
C VAL A 183 -23.78 3.24 -3.80
N PRO A 184 -24.41 2.85 -4.91
CA PRO A 184 -23.92 3.24 -6.24
C PRO A 184 -24.17 4.73 -6.48
N VAL A 185 -23.18 5.41 -7.04
CA VAL A 185 -23.25 6.82 -7.46
C VAL A 185 -22.89 6.87 -8.94
N PRO A 186 -23.86 7.01 -9.86
CA PRO A 186 -23.59 7.06 -11.29
C PRO A 186 -22.67 8.22 -11.66
N LEU A 187 -21.67 7.96 -12.48
CA LEU A 187 -20.80 8.99 -13.04
C LEU A 187 -21.47 9.61 -14.27
N THR A 188 -21.56 10.92 -14.28
CA THR A 188 -22.18 11.71 -15.37
C THR A 188 -21.31 12.93 -15.69
N GLY A 189 -21.78 13.78 -16.62
CA GLY A 189 -21.07 15.00 -17.01
C GLY A 189 -19.99 14.76 -18.05
N ALA A 190 -18.76 15.24 -17.76
CA ALA A 190 -17.70 15.26 -18.78
C ALA A 190 -17.07 13.88 -19.04
N ILE A 191 -17.09 12.97 -18.08
CA ILE A 191 -16.55 11.61 -18.27
C ILE A 191 -17.47 10.81 -19.20
N GLN A 192 -16.89 10.23 -20.25
CA GLN A 192 -17.63 9.39 -21.20
C GLN A 192 -16.87 8.06 -21.34
N TYR A 193 -17.54 6.97 -20.97
CA TYR A 193 -16.94 5.65 -21.09
C TYR A 193 -16.86 5.19 -22.54
N THR A 194 -15.71 4.64 -22.89
CA THR A 194 -15.42 4.06 -24.20
C THR A 194 -14.80 2.67 -24.02
N THR A 195 -14.41 2.03 -25.11
CA THR A 195 -13.75 0.71 -25.04
C THR A 195 -12.44 0.77 -24.25
N GLY A 196 -12.21 -0.18 -23.37
CA GLY A 196 -11.00 -0.31 -22.55
C GLY A 196 -11.23 0.09 -21.09
N ASN A 197 -10.13 0.29 -20.35
CA ASN A 197 -10.18 0.69 -18.95
C ASN A 197 -10.54 2.18 -18.84
N ASN A 198 -11.68 2.47 -18.25
CA ASN A 198 -12.15 3.83 -18.06
C ASN A 198 -11.72 4.39 -16.70
N ALA A 199 -12.66 4.66 -15.77
CA ALA A 199 -12.29 5.15 -14.45
C ALA A 199 -11.38 4.14 -13.74
N ASN A 200 -10.19 4.60 -13.34
CA ASN A 200 -9.14 3.79 -12.73
C ASN A 200 -8.75 4.40 -11.39
N GLY A 201 -7.56 4.96 -11.26
CA GLY A 201 -7.09 5.56 -10.02
C GLY A 201 -8.01 6.67 -9.52
N ILE A 202 -8.16 6.75 -8.20
CA ILE A 202 -9.00 7.73 -7.53
C ILE A 202 -8.25 8.36 -6.35
N ALA A 203 -8.39 9.69 -6.20
CA ALA A 203 -7.82 10.45 -5.09
C ALA A 203 -8.80 11.56 -4.65
N PRO A 204 -8.67 12.15 -3.45
CA PRO A 204 -9.41 13.35 -3.11
C PRO A 204 -8.81 14.57 -3.82
N THR A 205 -9.59 15.65 -3.97
CA THR A 205 -9.02 16.97 -4.28
C THR A 205 -8.20 17.52 -3.12
N PRO A 206 -7.27 18.49 -3.33
CA PRO A 206 -6.49 19.09 -2.25
C PRO A 206 -7.34 19.69 -1.13
N ASP A 207 -8.47 20.30 -1.45
CA ASP A 207 -9.45 20.86 -0.50
C ASP A 207 -10.37 19.78 0.12
N ARG A 208 -10.25 18.51 -0.32
CA ARG A 208 -11.01 17.33 0.12
C ARG A 208 -12.53 17.44 -0.05
N LYS A 209 -13.01 18.30 -0.96
CA LYS A 209 -14.43 18.46 -1.23
C LYS A 209 -14.93 17.62 -2.40
N SER A 210 -14.02 17.19 -3.27
CA SER A 210 -14.33 16.42 -4.47
C SER A 210 -13.36 15.25 -4.62
N LEU A 211 -13.63 14.39 -5.60
CA LEU A 211 -12.77 13.27 -5.97
C LEU A 211 -12.10 13.55 -7.32
N LEU A 212 -10.89 13.07 -7.49
CA LEU A 212 -10.17 13.05 -8.77
C LEU A 212 -10.18 11.62 -9.29
N ILE A 213 -10.48 11.43 -10.56
CA ILE A 213 -10.51 10.15 -11.24
C ILE A 213 -9.72 10.26 -12.53
N VAL A 214 -8.74 9.38 -12.72
CA VAL A 214 -8.08 9.25 -14.02
C VAL A 214 -8.83 8.25 -14.89
N GLN A 215 -9.11 8.63 -16.14
CA GLN A 215 -9.65 7.73 -17.15
C GLN A 215 -8.51 7.23 -18.04
N SER A 216 -8.13 5.97 -17.85
CA SER A 216 -6.91 5.35 -18.40
C SER A 216 -6.83 5.40 -19.93
N ASN A 217 -7.91 4.97 -20.60
CA ASN A 217 -7.95 4.78 -22.05
C ASN A 217 -7.88 6.07 -22.84
N VAL A 218 -8.46 7.16 -22.33
CA VAL A 218 -8.45 8.48 -22.98
C VAL A 218 -7.42 9.45 -22.41
N GLY A 219 -6.79 9.09 -21.28
CA GLY A 219 -5.72 9.88 -20.66
C GLY A 219 -6.18 11.21 -20.07
N LYS A 220 -7.38 11.27 -19.51
CA LYS A 220 -7.96 12.47 -18.91
C LYS A 220 -8.11 12.33 -17.40
N LEU A 221 -8.05 13.45 -16.69
CA LEU A 221 -8.34 13.56 -15.26
C LEU A 221 -9.65 14.28 -15.07
N PHE A 222 -10.51 13.74 -14.22
CA PHE A 222 -11.82 14.32 -13.92
C PHE A 222 -11.94 14.66 -12.44
N LYS A 223 -12.52 15.80 -12.14
CA LYS A 223 -13.00 16.20 -10.83
C LYS A 223 -14.47 15.79 -10.72
N THR A 224 -14.81 15.06 -9.68
CA THR A 224 -16.13 14.45 -9.47
C THR A 224 -16.75 14.98 -8.18
N ASP A 225 -17.98 15.46 -8.25
CA ASP A 225 -18.78 15.77 -7.07
C ASP A 225 -19.22 14.47 -6.38
N PRO A 226 -18.82 14.19 -5.12
CA PRO A 226 -19.15 12.94 -4.45
C PRO A 226 -20.63 12.81 -4.07
N ALA A 227 -21.41 13.90 -4.08
CA ALA A 227 -22.85 13.86 -3.77
C ALA A 227 -23.68 13.46 -4.98
N THR A 228 -23.27 13.86 -6.18
CA THR A 228 -24.07 13.73 -7.40
C THR A 228 -23.44 12.82 -8.45
N GLY A 229 -22.13 12.57 -8.40
CA GLY A 229 -21.37 11.85 -9.42
C GLY A 229 -21.11 12.68 -10.69
N VAL A 230 -21.47 13.97 -10.71
CA VAL A 230 -21.20 14.85 -11.83
C VAL A 230 -19.71 15.13 -11.95
N THR A 231 -19.18 14.96 -13.15
CA THR A 231 -17.75 15.13 -13.44
C THR A 231 -17.49 16.35 -14.30
N THR A 232 -16.36 17.00 -14.06
CA THR A 232 -15.77 18.04 -14.92
C THR A 232 -14.34 17.66 -15.26
N GLU A 233 -13.89 17.93 -16.48
CA GLU A 233 -12.51 17.68 -16.87
C GLU A 233 -11.57 18.64 -16.12
N VAL A 234 -10.48 18.12 -15.56
CA VAL A 234 -9.42 18.92 -14.93
C VAL A 234 -8.55 19.50 -16.05
N ASN A 235 -8.38 20.82 -16.06
CA ASN A 235 -7.55 21.47 -17.07
C ASN A 235 -6.05 21.26 -16.76
N LEU A 236 -5.40 20.48 -17.59
CA LEU A 236 -3.96 20.20 -17.51
C LEU A 236 -3.16 20.84 -18.64
N GLY A 237 -3.72 21.85 -19.35
CA GLY A 237 -3.01 22.55 -20.44
C GLY A 237 -2.76 21.69 -21.67
N GLY A 238 -3.58 20.66 -21.93
CA GLY A 238 -3.41 19.74 -23.07
C GLY A 238 -2.54 18.51 -22.79
N GLU A 239 -2.04 18.36 -21.57
CA GLU A 239 -1.26 17.17 -21.16
C GLU A 239 -2.14 15.92 -21.12
N SER A 240 -1.59 14.79 -21.59
CA SER A 240 -2.28 13.50 -21.60
C SER A 240 -1.75 12.58 -20.50
N LEU A 241 -2.69 11.93 -19.81
CA LEU A 241 -2.43 10.90 -18.80
C LEU A 241 -2.82 9.50 -19.30
N VAL A 242 -2.64 9.25 -20.60
CA VAL A 242 -2.94 7.93 -21.19
C VAL A 242 -2.22 6.80 -20.44
N ASN A 243 -2.89 5.68 -20.27
CA ASN A 243 -2.46 4.59 -19.37
C ASN A 243 -2.34 5.04 -17.89
N GLY A 244 -3.03 6.12 -17.50
CA GLY A 244 -3.13 6.55 -16.11
C GLY A 244 -3.78 5.46 -15.28
N ASP A 245 -3.12 5.09 -14.18
CA ASP A 245 -3.49 4.00 -13.29
C ASP A 245 -3.62 4.55 -11.86
N GLY A 246 -2.91 4.06 -10.87
CA GLY A 246 -3.05 4.54 -9.51
C GLY A 246 -2.71 6.02 -9.30
N LEU A 247 -3.42 6.65 -8.38
CA LEU A 247 -3.26 8.05 -7.96
C LEU A 247 -2.80 8.16 -6.50
N LEU A 248 -1.88 9.08 -6.24
CA LEU A 248 -1.49 9.49 -4.89
C LEU A 248 -1.49 11.02 -4.80
N LEU A 249 -2.26 11.57 -3.86
CA LEU A 249 -2.23 12.99 -3.54
C LEU A 249 -1.41 13.23 -2.26
N ASP A 250 -0.42 14.12 -2.35
CA ASP A 250 0.34 14.66 -1.22
C ASP A 250 0.26 16.19 -1.23
N GLY A 251 -0.48 16.75 -0.30
CA GLY A 251 -0.79 18.18 -0.28
C GLY A 251 -1.51 18.62 -1.55
N ARG A 252 -0.81 19.34 -2.42
CA ARG A 252 -1.29 19.77 -3.75
C ARG A 252 -0.58 19.06 -4.90
N THR A 253 0.29 18.11 -4.59
CA THR A 253 1.03 17.33 -5.57
C THR A 253 0.30 16.03 -5.83
N LEU A 254 -0.13 15.82 -7.06
CA LEU A 254 -0.74 14.58 -7.51
C LEU A 254 0.30 13.78 -8.30
N TYR A 255 0.52 12.55 -7.88
CA TYR A 255 1.30 11.55 -8.60
C TYR A 255 0.33 10.67 -9.39
N VAL A 256 0.53 10.56 -10.69
CA VAL A 256 -0.25 9.71 -11.60
C VAL A 256 0.67 8.68 -12.20
N VAL A 257 0.46 7.42 -11.88
CA VAL A 257 1.20 6.33 -12.51
C VAL A 257 0.65 6.10 -13.91
N GLN A 258 1.49 6.24 -14.94
CA GLN A 258 1.19 5.86 -16.32
C GLN A 258 1.87 4.52 -16.60
N ASN A 259 1.16 3.45 -16.29
CA ASN A 259 1.69 2.10 -16.11
C ASN A 259 2.51 1.60 -17.32
N ARG A 260 1.93 1.54 -18.52
CA ARG A 260 2.61 1.06 -19.74
C ARG A 260 3.68 2.01 -20.27
N LEU A 261 3.74 3.24 -19.75
CA LEU A 261 4.80 4.20 -20.06
C LEU A 261 5.94 4.15 -19.06
N ASN A 262 5.85 3.32 -18.02
CA ASN A 262 6.85 3.22 -16.94
C ASN A 262 7.20 4.61 -16.37
N THR A 263 6.17 5.44 -16.15
CA THR A 263 6.33 6.85 -15.78
C THR A 263 5.37 7.21 -14.65
N VAL A 264 5.84 8.03 -13.72
CA VAL A 264 4.98 8.72 -12.75
C VAL A 264 4.94 10.20 -13.11
N THR A 265 3.80 10.67 -13.60
CA THR A 265 3.60 12.10 -13.88
C THR A 265 3.24 12.82 -12.59
N VAL A 266 3.97 13.90 -12.32
CA VAL A 266 3.82 14.74 -11.13
C VAL A 266 3.11 16.03 -11.51
N ILE A 267 1.95 16.28 -10.91
CA ILE A 267 1.09 17.40 -11.21
C ILE A 267 0.93 18.29 -9.98
N ARG A 268 1.14 19.60 -10.13
CA ARG A 268 0.80 20.59 -9.11
C ARG A 268 -0.62 21.08 -9.36
N LEU A 269 -1.54 20.71 -8.48
CA LEU A 269 -2.96 21.08 -8.61
C LEU A 269 -3.28 22.45 -7.99
N THR A 270 -4.33 23.08 -8.47
CA THR A 270 -5.04 24.17 -7.75
C THR A 270 -5.66 23.62 -6.46
N ALA A 271 -5.99 24.53 -5.53
CA ALA A 271 -6.50 24.12 -4.22
C ALA A 271 -7.81 23.32 -4.32
N ASP A 272 -8.66 23.64 -5.29
CA ASP A 272 -9.93 22.95 -5.54
C ASP A 272 -9.81 21.77 -6.53
N GLY A 273 -8.63 21.54 -7.10
CA GLY A 273 -8.36 20.46 -8.05
C GLY A 273 -9.00 20.64 -9.42
N SER A 274 -9.47 21.85 -9.80
CA SER A 274 -10.09 22.10 -11.11
C SER A 274 -9.08 22.23 -12.25
N SER A 275 -7.82 22.51 -11.92
CA SER A 275 -6.72 22.58 -12.87
C SER A 275 -5.41 22.15 -12.23
N GLY A 276 -4.40 21.90 -13.06
CA GLY A 276 -3.06 21.55 -12.62
C GLY A 276 -2.03 21.76 -13.72
N GLN A 277 -0.78 21.70 -13.32
CA GLN A 277 0.36 21.77 -14.21
C GLN A 277 1.27 20.58 -13.99
N VAL A 278 1.68 19.90 -15.05
CA VAL A 278 2.72 18.88 -14.99
C VAL A 278 4.04 19.57 -14.65
N VAL A 279 4.63 19.17 -13.51
CA VAL A 279 5.87 19.77 -13.01
C VAL A 279 7.05 18.81 -13.11
N ASN A 280 6.79 17.50 -13.24
CA ASN A 280 7.84 16.50 -13.40
C ASN A 280 7.29 15.19 -14.00
N ARG A 281 8.19 14.35 -14.51
CA ARG A 281 7.95 12.96 -14.88
C ARG A 281 9.08 12.12 -14.34
N LEU A 282 8.74 11.17 -13.45
CA LEU A 282 9.70 10.28 -12.81
C LEU A 282 9.73 8.95 -13.55
N THR A 283 10.92 8.48 -13.84
CA THR A 283 11.18 7.17 -14.41
C THR A 283 12.25 6.46 -13.61
N ASP A 284 12.27 5.14 -13.68
CA ASP A 284 13.32 4.33 -13.07
C ASP A 284 13.54 3.09 -13.96
N PRO A 285 14.78 2.66 -14.22
CA PRO A 285 15.06 1.51 -15.07
C PRO A 285 14.50 0.19 -14.53
N ARG A 286 14.13 0.15 -13.25
CA ARG A 286 13.48 -1.01 -12.60
C ARG A 286 11.97 -1.05 -12.80
N PHE A 287 11.35 -0.03 -13.36
CA PHE A 287 9.91 -0.05 -13.64
C PHE A 287 9.59 -1.06 -14.73
N ASP A 288 8.65 -1.94 -14.43
CA ASP A 288 8.10 -2.93 -15.35
C ASP A 288 6.58 -2.96 -15.19
N VAL A 289 5.94 -2.00 -15.83
CA VAL A 289 4.49 -1.72 -15.75
C VAL A 289 4.05 -1.52 -14.30
N PRO A 290 4.54 -0.48 -13.59
CA PRO A 290 4.06 -0.17 -12.25
C PRO A 290 2.58 0.22 -12.31
N SER A 291 1.73 -0.31 -11.42
CA SER A 291 0.28 -0.06 -11.44
C SER A 291 -0.13 1.13 -10.59
N THR A 292 0.45 1.28 -9.42
CA THR A 292 0.04 2.32 -8.47
C THR A 292 1.22 2.81 -7.63
N VAL A 293 0.98 3.73 -6.72
CA VAL A 293 2.02 4.33 -5.88
C VAL A 293 1.51 4.61 -4.47
N ALA A 294 2.35 4.31 -3.47
CA ALA A 294 2.18 4.76 -2.10
C ALA A 294 3.45 5.43 -1.61
N SER A 295 3.37 6.24 -0.56
CA SER A 295 4.52 6.96 0.01
C SER A 295 4.82 6.51 1.45
N PHE A 296 6.11 6.51 1.79
CA PHE A 296 6.57 6.41 3.17
C PHE A 296 7.87 7.23 3.34
N GLY A 297 7.87 8.13 4.30
CA GLY A 297 8.96 9.09 4.44
C GLY A 297 9.11 9.94 3.17
N ASN A 298 10.33 10.01 2.67
CA ASN A 298 10.66 10.72 1.43
C ASN A 298 10.74 9.80 0.19
N ARG A 299 10.03 8.68 0.21
CA ARG A 299 10.08 7.67 -0.88
C ARG A 299 8.70 7.33 -1.39
N LEU A 300 8.65 7.03 -2.69
CA LEU A 300 7.50 6.48 -3.39
C LEU A 300 7.75 4.99 -3.65
N TYR A 301 6.76 4.16 -3.39
CA TYR A 301 6.79 2.71 -3.54
C TYR A 301 5.80 2.30 -4.62
N LEU A 302 6.29 1.62 -5.65
CA LEU A 302 5.51 1.23 -6.84
C LEU A 302 5.61 -0.28 -7.05
N PRO A 303 4.49 -1.01 -6.98
CA PRO A 303 4.47 -2.43 -7.35
C PRO A 303 4.56 -2.58 -8.88
N ASN A 304 5.45 -3.42 -9.35
CA ASN A 304 5.55 -3.82 -10.76
C ASN A 304 4.51 -4.89 -11.07
N ALA A 305 3.40 -4.50 -11.67
CA ALA A 305 2.32 -5.42 -12.03
C ALA A 305 2.66 -6.29 -13.26
N ARG A 306 3.61 -5.85 -14.11
CA ARG A 306 4.13 -6.61 -15.25
C ARG A 306 3.04 -7.09 -16.21
N PHE A 307 2.04 -6.23 -16.50
CA PHE A 307 0.88 -6.60 -17.34
C PHE A 307 1.23 -7.02 -18.77
N THR A 308 2.46 -6.76 -19.23
CA THR A 308 2.97 -7.20 -20.54
C THR A 308 3.62 -8.58 -20.50
N THR A 309 3.84 -9.14 -19.31
CA THR A 309 4.43 -10.47 -19.10
C THR A 309 3.31 -11.50 -18.91
N THR A 310 3.37 -12.61 -19.64
CA THR A 310 2.45 -13.73 -19.42
C THR A 310 2.67 -14.29 -18.01
N PRO A 311 1.63 -14.30 -17.15
CA PRO A 311 1.80 -14.78 -15.79
C PRO A 311 2.11 -16.29 -15.74
N ALA A 312 3.11 -16.65 -14.93
CA ALA A 312 3.46 -18.03 -14.62
C ALA A 312 3.73 -18.18 -13.10
N PRO A 313 3.67 -19.38 -12.52
CA PRO A 313 3.90 -19.59 -11.09
C PRO A 313 5.29 -19.15 -10.62
N ASP A 314 6.27 -19.14 -11.49
CA ASP A 314 7.66 -18.74 -11.26
C ASP A 314 7.97 -17.29 -11.68
N THR A 315 7.00 -16.57 -12.25
CA THR A 315 7.18 -15.14 -12.61
C THR A 315 7.52 -14.35 -11.35
N THR A 316 8.66 -13.66 -11.38
CA THR A 316 9.10 -12.82 -10.27
C THR A 316 8.38 -11.47 -10.29
N TYR A 317 8.10 -10.94 -9.12
CA TYR A 317 7.46 -9.63 -8.92
C TYR A 317 8.19 -8.84 -7.84
N SER A 318 8.09 -7.51 -7.92
CA SER A 318 8.74 -6.61 -6.97
C SER A 318 7.95 -5.33 -6.73
N VAL A 319 8.30 -4.66 -5.63
CA VAL A 319 7.98 -3.25 -5.39
C VAL A 319 9.28 -2.48 -5.49
N ASN A 320 9.31 -1.42 -6.27
CA ASN A 320 10.45 -0.53 -6.35
C ASN A 320 10.20 0.77 -5.60
N ALA A 321 11.20 1.19 -4.86
CA ALA A 321 11.16 2.46 -4.14
C ALA A 321 12.10 3.47 -4.82
N ILE A 322 11.56 4.66 -5.08
CA ILE A 322 12.30 5.79 -5.63
C ILE A 322 12.20 7.00 -4.70
N PRO A 323 13.14 7.95 -4.73
CA PRO A 323 13.00 9.20 -3.99
C PRO A 323 11.74 9.98 -4.42
N ALA A 324 10.98 10.47 -3.46
CA ALA A 324 9.93 11.45 -3.75
C ALA A 324 10.58 12.80 -4.13
N PRO A 325 10.07 13.52 -5.13
CA PRO A 325 10.53 14.87 -5.40
C PRO A 325 10.37 15.76 -4.17
N ARG A 326 11.36 16.62 -3.91
CA ARG A 326 11.21 17.63 -2.87
C ARG A 326 10.11 18.61 -3.28
N ASN A 327 9.12 18.77 -2.42
CA ASN A 327 8.12 19.83 -2.59
C ASN A 327 8.81 21.17 -2.36
N HIS A 328 9.06 21.92 -3.42
CA HIS A 328 9.52 23.32 -3.38
C HIS A 328 8.34 24.26 -3.31
#